data_1f27f31612b48c25d0ae983682b5e397
#
_entry.id   1f27f31612b48c25d0ae983682b5e397
#
_cell.length_a   1.000
_cell.length_b   1.000
_cell.length_c   1.000
_cell.angle_alpha   90.00
_cell.angle_beta   90.00
_cell.angle_gamma   90.00
#
_symmetry.space_group_name_H-M   'P 1'
#
loop_
_entity.id
_entity.type
_entity.pdbx_description
1 polymer ?
#
loop_
_entity_poly.entity_id
_entity_poly.type
_entity_poly.pdbx_seq_one_letter_code
_entity_poly.pdbx_strand_id
1 'polypeptide(L)'
;MKRNVIFYSRMVLFLLGFVGVYLEITKHGGFGMLMYYTVLSNIIVTAFTAYLLYLMARSENHWQTKSLFRIKGGVTMCIMITCVIYHFMLAPLATDFYRLENFLCHYIVPLWFLADTLLFDKRLQYRWYDPVAWTSVPLLYMVFALFNGLVIKWPIPGAKDSPFAYFF
;
A
#
# COMPACT_ATOMS: atom_id res chain seq x y z
N MET A 1 -15.55 20.29 -3.11
CA MET A 1 -15.99 19.44 -1.98
C MET A 1 -15.44 20.02 -0.67
N LYS A 2 -16.19 19.95 0.43
CA LYS A 2 -15.79 20.56 1.69
C LYS A 2 -14.57 19.84 2.30
N ARG A 3 -13.54 20.57 2.73
CA ARG A 3 -12.30 20.06 3.36
C ARG A 3 -12.57 19.01 4.44
N ASN A 4 -13.61 19.20 5.25
CA ASN A 4 -13.97 18.27 6.32
C ASN A 4 -14.33 16.87 5.79
N VAL A 5 -15.01 16.76 4.64
CA VAL A 5 -15.35 15.47 4.03
C VAL A 5 -14.08 14.71 3.65
N ILE A 6 -13.12 15.40 3.03
CA ILE A 6 -11.83 14.80 2.66
C ILE A 6 -11.07 14.37 3.92
N PHE A 7 -11.05 15.21 4.94
CA PHE A 7 -10.36 14.92 6.20
C PHE A 7 -10.92 13.66 6.88
N TYR A 8 -12.25 13.57 7.05
CA TYR A 8 -12.87 12.41 7.67
C TYR A 8 -12.74 11.14 6.83
N SER A 9 -12.85 11.25 5.50
CA SER A 9 -12.60 10.12 4.59
C SER A 9 -11.18 9.56 4.77
N ARG A 10 -10.17 10.44 4.83
CA ARG A 10 -8.78 10.05 5.06
C ARG A 10 -8.53 9.51 6.46
N MET A 11 -9.24 10.03 7.47
CA MET A 11 -9.16 9.49 8.83
C MET A 11 -9.65 8.04 8.89
N VAL A 12 -10.80 7.75 8.27
CA VAL A 12 -11.31 6.38 8.17
C VAL A 12 -10.33 5.48 7.41
N LEU A 13 -9.82 5.95 6.28
CA LEU A 13 -8.81 5.22 5.50
C LEU A 13 -7.55 4.91 6.30
N PHE A 14 -7.05 5.89 7.06
CA PHE A 14 -5.91 5.71 7.96
C PHE A 14 -6.18 4.61 9.01
N LEU A 15 -7.35 4.66 9.66
CA LEU A 15 -7.72 3.67 10.68
C LEU A 15 -7.84 2.28 10.08
N LEU A 16 -8.46 2.12 8.92
CA LEU A 16 -8.59 0.84 8.24
C LEU A 16 -7.23 0.30 7.78
N GLY A 17 -6.35 1.15 7.26
CA GLY A 17 -4.98 0.78 6.90
C GLY A 17 -4.16 0.35 8.11
N PHE A 18 -4.26 1.09 9.22
CA PHE A 18 -3.59 0.75 10.48
C PHE A 18 -4.06 -0.61 11.03
N VAL A 19 -5.39 -0.81 11.09
CA VAL A 19 -5.98 -2.08 11.54
C VAL A 19 -5.58 -3.23 10.64
N GLY A 20 -5.62 -3.06 9.31
CA GLY A 20 -5.21 -4.09 8.35
C GLY A 20 -3.76 -4.53 8.56
N VAL A 21 -2.83 -3.58 8.61
CA VAL A 21 -1.40 -3.85 8.85
C VAL A 21 -1.17 -4.49 10.23
N TYR A 22 -1.82 -3.96 11.26
CA TYR A 22 -1.72 -4.51 12.62
C TYR A 22 -2.16 -5.97 12.69
N LEU A 23 -3.29 -6.31 12.08
CA LEU A 23 -3.82 -7.66 12.06
C LEU A 23 -2.92 -8.62 11.24
N GLU A 24 -2.42 -8.19 10.09
CA GLU A 24 -1.47 -8.98 9.30
C GLU A 24 -0.20 -9.30 10.08
N ILE A 25 0.39 -8.32 10.76
CA ILE A 25 1.61 -8.52 11.54
C ILE A 25 1.33 -9.43 12.75
N THR A 26 0.28 -9.17 13.52
CA THR A 26 0.04 -9.87 14.79
C THR A 26 -0.46 -11.29 14.62
N LYS A 27 -1.22 -11.59 13.57
CA LYS A 27 -1.82 -12.91 13.34
C LYS A 27 -0.97 -13.88 12.53
N HIS A 28 -0.09 -13.37 11.64
CA HIS A 28 0.50 -14.19 10.58
C HIS A 28 2.02 -14.38 10.63
N GLY A 29 2.73 -13.80 11.58
CA GLY A 29 4.16 -14.08 11.71
C GLY A 29 5.01 -12.91 12.21
N GLY A 30 4.38 -11.95 12.87
CA GLY A 30 5.08 -10.83 13.47
C GLY A 30 5.81 -9.98 12.44
N PHE A 31 6.99 -9.49 12.79
CA PHE A 31 7.80 -8.64 11.90
C PHE A 31 8.28 -9.35 10.62
N GLY A 32 8.23 -10.70 10.56
CA GLY A 32 8.51 -11.42 9.32
C GLY A 32 7.55 -11.09 8.19
N MET A 33 6.35 -10.60 8.51
CA MET A 33 5.37 -10.13 7.52
C MET A 33 5.83 -8.89 6.73
N LEU A 34 6.85 -8.16 7.20
CA LEU A 34 7.49 -7.08 6.44
C LEU A 34 8.23 -7.57 5.19
N MET A 35 8.45 -8.86 5.04
CA MET A 35 8.98 -9.47 3.82
C MET A 35 7.96 -9.47 2.66
N TYR A 36 6.68 -9.22 2.94
CA TYR A 36 5.62 -9.17 1.93
C TYR A 36 5.38 -7.76 1.38
N TYR A 37 5.34 -7.64 0.06
CA TYR A 37 5.02 -6.37 -0.62
C TYR A 37 3.67 -5.79 -0.20
N THR A 38 2.68 -6.65 0.04
CA THR A 38 1.36 -6.26 0.55
C THR A 38 1.47 -5.46 1.83
N VAL A 39 2.23 -5.95 2.82
CA VAL A 39 2.38 -5.27 4.11
C VAL A 39 3.12 -3.96 3.94
N LEU A 40 4.23 -3.96 3.19
CA LEU A 40 5.01 -2.75 2.94
C LEU A 40 4.20 -1.67 2.21
N SER A 41 3.46 -2.02 1.16
CA SER A 41 2.63 -1.07 0.42
C SER A 41 1.50 -0.49 1.26
N ASN A 42 0.87 -1.31 2.11
CA ASN A 42 -0.15 -0.84 3.06
C ASN A 42 0.44 0.07 4.16
N ILE A 43 1.65 -0.20 4.65
CA ILE A 43 2.38 0.70 5.57
C ILE A 43 2.65 2.05 4.89
N ILE A 44 3.13 2.04 3.64
CA ILE A 44 3.39 3.27 2.87
C ILE A 44 2.10 4.10 2.73
N VAL A 45 0.98 3.47 2.35
CA VAL A 45 -0.32 4.15 2.23
C VAL A 45 -0.78 4.72 3.57
N THR A 46 -0.69 3.93 4.63
CA THR A 46 -1.13 4.34 5.98
C THR A 46 -0.30 5.51 6.49
N ALA A 47 1.03 5.43 6.37
CA ALA A 47 1.94 6.51 6.77
C ALA A 47 1.74 7.78 5.92
N PHE A 48 1.57 7.62 4.60
CA PHE A 48 1.31 8.76 3.72
C PHE A 48 -0.04 9.42 4.01
N THR A 49 -1.08 8.63 4.31
CA THR A 49 -2.39 9.15 4.71
C THR A 49 -2.33 9.90 6.04
N ALA A 50 -1.58 9.38 7.02
CA ALA A 50 -1.30 10.08 8.29
C ALA A 50 -0.60 11.42 8.03
N TYR A 51 0.38 11.45 7.14
CA TYR A 51 1.08 12.68 6.75
C TYR A 51 0.14 13.69 6.09
N LEU A 52 -0.75 13.26 5.20
CA LEU A 52 -1.77 14.13 4.61
C LEU A 52 -2.72 14.71 5.67
N LEU A 53 -3.16 13.89 6.63
CA LEU A 53 -3.99 14.35 7.76
C LEU A 53 -3.26 15.38 8.61
N TYR A 54 -1.97 15.14 8.90
CA TYR A 54 -1.13 16.11 9.63
C TYR A 54 -1.03 17.45 8.89
N LEU A 55 -0.78 17.44 7.58
CA LEU A 55 -0.74 18.66 6.78
C LEU A 55 -2.09 19.38 6.75
N MET A 56 -3.19 18.64 6.63
CA MET A 56 -4.54 19.18 6.68
C MET A 56 -4.88 19.80 8.04
N ALA A 57 -4.38 19.23 9.14
CA ALA A 57 -4.58 19.79 10.48
C ALA A 57 -3.78 21.08 10.71
N ARG A 58 -2.57 21.17 10.11
CA ARG A 58 -1.66 22.31 10.29
C ARG A 58 -1.94 23.50 9.39
N SER A 59 -2.40 23.28 8.16
CA SER A 59 -2.55 24.35 7.17
C SER A 59 -3.62 24.03 6.12
N GLU A 60 -4.32 25.08 5.68
CA GLU A 60 -5.39 24.93 4.68
C GLU A 60 -4.90 24.49 3.29
N ASN A 61 -3.64 24.78 2.92
CA ASN A 61 -3.16 24.60 1.55
C ASN A 61 -1.96 23.65 1.39
N HIS A 62 -1.22 23.30 2.44
CA HIS A 62 0.00 22.50 2.34
C HIS A 62 -0.23 21.07 1.83
N TRP A 63 -1.42 20.52 2.02
CA TRP A 63 -1.79 19.18 1.54
C TRP A 63 -2.16 19.12 0.04
N GLN A 64 -2.14 20.27 -0.67
CA GLN A 64 -2.51 20.39 -2.09
C GLN A 64 -1.32 20.82 -2.98
N THR A 65 -0.11 20.46 -2.66
CA THR A 65 1.06 20.80 -3.48
C THR A 65 1.25 19.84 -4.64
N LYS A 66 1.81 20.33 -5.75
CA LYS A 66 2.12 19.50 -6.93
C LYS A 66 3.00 18.29 -6.58
N SER A 67 4.00 18.49 -5.73
CA SER A 67 4.91 17.43 -5.30
C SER A 67 4.18 16.34 -4.54
N LEU A 68 3.24 16.70 -3.64
CA LEU A 68 2.43 15.72 -2.91
C LEU A 68 1.52 14.91 -3.84
N PHE A 69 0.89 15.54 -4.83
CA PHE A 69 0.08 14.79 -5.80
C PHE A 69 0.92 13.78 -6.60
N ARG A 70 2.14 14.16 -6.99
CA ARG A 70 3.06 13.27 -7.70
C ARG A 70 3.51 12.09 -6.84
N ILE A 71 3.88 12.34 -5.57
CA ILE A 71 4.22 11.27 -4.61
C ILE A 71 3.01 10.37 -4.38
N LYS A 72 1.82 10.96 -4.18
CA LYS A 72 0.58 10.22 -3.97
C LYS A 72 0.25 9.32 -5.16
N GLY A 73 0.48 9.78 -6.41
CA GLY A 73 0.35 8.94 -7.58
C GLY A 73 1.24 7.69 -7.53
N GLY A 74 2.48 7.84 -7.08
CA GLY A 74 3.40 6.71 -6.85
C GLY A 74 2.90 5.76 -5.77
N VAL A 75 2.45 6.30 -4.65
CA VAL A 75 1.86 5.48 -3.56
C VAL A 75 0.61 4.74 -4.05
N THR A 76 -0.23 5.40 -4.86
CA THR A 76 -1.42 4.78 -5.48
C THR A 76 -1.00 3.62 -6.39
N MET A 77 0.01 3.81 -7.23
CA MET A 77 0.51 2.75 -8.09
C MET A 77 1.02 1.56 -7.29
N CYS A 78 1.80 1.80 -6.24
CA CYS A 78 2.32 0.73 -5.38
C CYS A 78 1.20 -0.10 -4.76
N ILE A 79 0.17 0.53 -4.21
CA ILE A 79 -0.93 -0.20 -3.56
C ILE A 79 -1.85 -0.88 -4.58
N MET A 80 -2.01 -0.31 -5.77
CA MET A 80 -2.80 -0.93 -6.84
C MET A 80 -2.12 -2.17 -7.43
N ILE A 81 -0.79 -2.22 -7.48
CA ILE A 81 -0.04 -3.45 -7.81
C ILE A 81 -0.41 -4.56 -6.81
N THR A 82 -0.46 -4.26 -5.51
CA THR A 82 -0.91 -5.23 -4.49
C THR A 82 -2.31 -5.74 -4.78
N CYS A 83 -3.26 -4.84 -5.02
CA CYS A 83 -4.66 -5.22 -5.29
C CYS A 83 -4.79 -6.10 -6.55
N VAL A 84 -4.16 -5.68 -7.65
CA VAL A 84 -4.26 -6.36 -8.96
C VAL A 84 -3.58 -7.74 -8.91
N ILE A 85 -2.35 -7.81 -8.42
CA ILE A 85 -1.62 -9.08 -8.32
C ILE A 85 -2.36 -10.04 -7.39
N TYR A 86 -2.81 -9.56 -6.23
CA TYR A 86 -3.58 -10.40 -5.33
C TYR A 86 -4.83 -10.95 -6.00
N HIS A 87 -5.64 -10.10 -6.62
CA HIS A 87 -6.93 -10.49 -7.20
C HIS A 87 -6.77 -11.56 -8.29
N PHE A 88 -5.82 -11.38 -9.21
CA PHE A 88 -5.68 -12.27 -10.36
C PHE A 88 -4.80 -13.50 -10.09
N MET A 89 -3.82 -13.40 -9.20
CA MET A 89 -2.83 -14.46 -9.02
C MET A 89 -2.97 -15.21 -7.69
N LEU A 90 -3.32 -14.52 -6.60
CA LEU A 90 -3.30 -15.11 -5.26
C LEU A 90 -4.69 -15.45 -4.74
N ALA A 91 -5.69 -14.61 -5.00
CA ALA A 91 -7.06 -14.84 -4.52
C ALA A 91 -7.66 -16.19 -4.97
N PRO A 92 -7.44 -16.67 -6.22
CA PRO A 92 -7.92 -17.98 -6.63
C PRO A 92 -7.30 -19.16 -5.88
N LEU A 93 -6.13 -18.94 -5.25
CA LEU A 93 -5.37 -19.96 -4.50
C LEU A 93 -5.57 -19.82 -2.98
N ALA A 94 -6.26 -18.79 -2.53
CA ALA A 94 -6.42 -18.48 -1.11
C ALA A 94 -7.41 -19.43 -0.45
N THR A 95 -6.98 -20.20 0.55
CA THR A 95 -7.83 -21.09 1.35
C THR A 95 -8.73 -20.31 2.32
N ASP A 96 -8.25 -19.18 2.83
CA ASP A 96 -8.93 -18.33 3.82
C ASP A 96 -9.18 -16.92 3.24
N PHE A 97 -9.90 -16.87 2.13
CA PHE A 97 -10.17 -15.62 1.41
C PHE A 97 -10.91 -14.59 2.27
N TYR A 98 -11.87 -15.02 3.12
CA TYR A 98 -12.77 -14.13 3.87
C TYR A 98 -12.21 -13.54 5.17
N ARG A 99 -10.91 -13.58 5.40
CA ARG A 99 -10.28 -12.93 6.56
C ARG A 99 -10.38 -11.41 6.45
N LEU A 100 -10.66 -10.74 7.58
CA LEU A 100 -10.81 -9.29 7.63
C LEU A 100 -9.56 -8.56 7.13
N GLU A 101 -8.37 -8.96 7.62
CA GLU A 101 -7.10 -8.37 7.22
C GLU A 101 -6.82 -8.53 5.73
N ASN A 102 -7.22 -9.68 5.17
CA ASN A 102 -7.11 -9.93 3.74
C ASN A 102 -7.93 -8.93 2.91
N PHE A 103 -9.19 -8.70 3.30
CA PHE A 103 -10.04 -7.70 2.64
C PHE A 103 -9.53 -6.27 2.82
N LEU A 104 -9.08 -5.93 4.03
CA LEU A 104 -8.54 -4.60 4.31
C LEU A 104 -7.32 -4.31 3.44
N CYS A 105 -6.33 -5.20 3.43
CA CYS A 105 -5.03 -4.96 2.80
C CYS A 105 -5.05 -5.10 1.28
N HIS A 106 -5.96 -5.92 0.72
CA HIS A 106 -5.96 -6.20 -0.72
C HIS A 106 -7.08 -5.50 -1.49
N TYR A 107 -8.16 -5.06 -0.83
CA TYR A 107 -9.30 -4.45 -1.51
C TYR A 107 -9.71 -3.10 -0.92
N ILE A 108 -10.06 -3.04 0.36
CA ILE A 108 -10.67 -1.84 0.95
C ILE A 108 -9.68 -0.67 0.92
N VAL A 109 -8.49 -0.85 1.49
CA VAL A 109 -7.47 0.22 1.54
C VAL A 109 -6.98 0.60 0.14
N PRO A 110 -6.61 -0.34 -0.76
CA PRO A 110 -6.20 -0.01 -2.11
C PRO A 110 -7.25 0.76 -2.90
N LEU A 111 -8.49 0.25 -2.94
CA LEU A 111 -9.56 0.87 -3.72
C LEU A 111 -10.00 2.21 -3.14
N TRP A 112 -10.03 2.34 -1.81
CA TRP A 112 -10.34 3.62 -1.17
C TRP A 112 -9.24 4.66 -1.42
N PHE A 113 -7.96 4.28 -1.34
CA PHE A 113 -6.85 5.20 -1.65
C PHE A 113 -6.85 5.62 -3.12
N LEU A 114 -7.17 4.70 -4.04
CA LEU A 114 -7.38 5.03 -5.45
C LEU A 114 -8.55 6.02 -5.61
N ALA A 115 -9.68 5.77 -4.96
CA ALA A 115 -10.83 6.67 -5.00
C ALA A 115 -10.48 8.06 -4.42
N ASP A 116 -9.75 8.12 -3.31
CA ASP A 116 -9.26 9.38 -2.72
C ASP A 116 -8.37 10.15 -3.72
N THR A 117 -7.52 9.44 -4.46
CA THR A 117 -6.67 10.05 -5.48
C THR A 117 -7.48 10.57 -6.68
N LEU A 118 -8.44 9.80 -7.17
CA LEU A 118 -9.24 10.18 -8.35
C LEU A 118 -10.25 11.29 -8.06
N LEU A 119 -10.81 11.32 -6.85
CA LEU A 119 -11.89 12.24 -6.48
C LEU A 119 -11.38 13.57 -5.92
N PHE A 120 -10.25 13.54 -5.19
CA PHE A 120 -9.82 14.69 -4.39
C PHE A 120 -8.56 15.39 -4.88
N ASP A 121 -7.77 14.72 -5.72
CA ASP A 121 -6.56 15.33 -6.25
C ASP A 121 -6.86 16.21 -7.48
N LYS A 122 -6.08 17.28 -7.59
CA LYS A 122 -6.14 18.14 -8.78
C LYS A 122 -5.55 17.39 -9.97
N ARG A 123 -6.27 17.40 -11.09
CA ARG A 123 -5.83 16.78 -12.35
C ARG A 123 -4.62 17.51 -12.95
N LEU A 124 -3.90 16.81 -13.85
CA LEU A 124 -2.78 17.36 -14.63
C LEU A 124 -1.59 17.85 -13.80
N GLN A 125 -1.35 17.23 -12.64
CA GLN A 125 -0.20 17.55 -11.78
C GLN A 125 1.02 16.66 -12.04
N TYR A 126 0.85 15.59 -12.83
CA TYR A 126 1.89 14.61 -13.12
C TYR A 126 2.78 15.06 -14.28
N ARG A 127 4.05 14.65 -14.23
CA ARG A 127 5.00 14.79 -15.35
C ARG A 127 5.03 13.49 -16.15
N TRP A 128 5.42 13.55 -17.41
CA TRP A 128 5.45 12.40 -18.31
C TRP A 128 6.33 11.24 -17.80
N TYR A 129 7.36 11.53 -17.03
CA TYR A 129 8.28 10.53 -16.45
C TYR A 129 7.86 10.01 -15.07
N ASP A 130 6.85 10.60 -14.43
CA ASP A 130 6.39 10.15 -13.08
C ASP A 130 5.98 8.67 -13.08
N PRO A 131 5.24 8.12 -14.05
CA PRO A 131 4.90 6.70 -14.06
C PRO A 131 6.15 5.80 -14.06
N VAL A 132 7.20 6.19 -14.79
CA VAL A 132 8.47 5.46 -14.82
C VAL A 132 9.18 5.57 -13.46
N ALA A 133 9.23 6.77 -12.87
CA ALA A 133 9.83 6.96 -11.55
C ALA A 133 9.10 6.16 -10.45
N TRP A 134 7.79 6.01 -10.54
CA TRP A 134 7.00 5.24 -9.57
C TRP A 134 7.28 3.74 -9.60
N THR A 135 7.74 3.19 -10.73
CA THR A 135 8.13 1.78 -10.81
C THR A 135 9.35 1.46 -9.95
N SER A 136 10.12 2.45 -9.51
CA SER A 136 11.31 2.25 -8.68
C SER A 136 11.01 1.47 -7.38
N VAL A 137 9.90 1.76 -6.71
CA VAL A 137 9.55 1.10 -5.44
C VAL A 137 9.26 -0.39 -5.63
N PRO A 138 8.35 -0.82 -6.50
CA PRO A 138 8.13 -2.25 -6.74
C PRO A 138 9.36 -2.96 -7.32
N LEU A 139 10.19 -2.27 -8.14
CA LEU A 139 11.44 -2.84 -8.65
C LEU A 139 12.48 -3.04 -7.54
N LEU A 140 12.64 -2.08 -6.63
CA LEU A 140 13.51 -2.23 -5.47
C LEU A 140 13.04 -3.39 -4.58
N TYR A 141 11.73 -3.51 -4.37
CA TYR A 141 11.19 -4.67 -3.66
C TYR A 141 11.49 -5.99 -4.39
N MET A 142 11.32 -6.04 -5.70
CA MET A 142 11.63 -7.24 -6.48
C MET A 142 13.11 -7.63 -6.34
N VAL A 143 14.03 -6.67 -6.44
CA VAL A 143 15.47 -6.92 -6.22
C VAL A 143 15.73 -7.44 -4.80
N PHE A 144 15.11 -6.84 -3.80
CA PHE A 144 15.20 -7.30 -2.40
C PHE A 144 14.66 -8.72 -2.24
N ALA A 145 13.49 -9.03 -2.80
CA ALA A 145 12.87 -10.36 -2.71
C ALA A 145 13.73 -11.43 -3.38
N LEU A 146 14.29 -11.14 -4.56
CA LEU A 146 15.22 -12.03 -5.26
C LEU A 146 16.52 -12.20 -4.47
N PHE A 147 17.08 -11.13 -3.92
CA PHE A 147 18.29 -11.18 -3.11
C PHE A 147 18.06 -12.00 -1.83
N ASN A 148 16.91 -11.81 -1.17
CA ASN A 148 16.55 -12.67 -0.04
C ASN A 148 16.44 -14.13 -0.45
N GLY A 149 15.71 -14.45 -1.52
CA GLY A 149 15.47 -15.81 -1.94
C GLY A 149 16.74 -16.56 -2.40
N LEU A 150 17.64 -15.86 -3.08
CA LEU A 150 18.84 -16.47 -3.66
C LEU A 150 20.05 -16.48 -2.72
N VAL A 151 20.21 -15.42 -1.90
CA VAL A 151 21.44 -15.18 -1.12
C VAL A 151 21.19 -15.29 0.37
N ILE A 152 20.34 -14.45 0.96
CA ILE A 152 20.18 -14.35 2.41
C ILE A 152 19.39 -15.54 2.98
N LYS A 153 18.31 -15.93 2.30
CA LYS A 153 17.41 -17.03 2.67
C LYS A 153 16.76 -16.85 4.06
N TRP A 154 16.43 -15.62 4.43
CA TRP A 154 15.64 -15.38 5.63
C TRP A 154 14.30 -16.09 5.53
N PRO A 155 13.86 -16.75 6.61
CA PRO A 155 12.57 -17.44 6.62
C PRO A 155 11.42 -16.45 6.48
N ILE A 156 10.47 -16.79 5.62
CA ILE A 156 9.28 -15.97 5.35
C ILE A 156 8.07 -16.67 5.96
N PRO A 157 7.31 -16.03 6.87
CA PRO A 157 6.12 -16.61 7.46
C PRO A 157 5.12 -17.05 6.40
N GLY A 158 4.60 -18.27 6.50
CA GLY A 158 3.62 -18.82 5.55
C GLY A 158 4.17 -19.33 4.22
N ALA A 159 5.42 -19.06 3.89
CA ALA A 159 6.09 -19.65 2.73
C ALA A 159 6.69 -21.00 3.15
N LYS A 160 5.95 -22.09 2.95
CA LYS A 160 6.38 -23.46 3.29
C LYS A 160 7.70 -23.78 2.58
N ASP A 161 8.80 -23.81 3.34
CA ASP A 161 10.14 -24.18 2.88
C ASP A 161 10.70 -23.37 1.70
N SER A 162 10.10 -22.24 1.39
CA SER A 162 10.55 -21.34 0.32
C SER A 162 11.13 -20.04 0.91
N PRO A 163 12.30 -19.59 0.46
CA PRO A 163 12.83 -18.28 0.82
C PRO A 163 12.20 -17.12 0.01
N PHE A 164 11.19 -17.41 -0.80
CA PHE A 164 10.45 -16.44 -1.59
C PHE A 164 9.08 -16.15 -0.98
N ALA A 165 8.71 -14.87 -0.90
CA ALA A 165 7.41 -14.44 -0.37
C ALA A 165 6.22 -14.83 -1.26
N TYR A 166 6.46 -15.07 -2.53
CA TYR A 166 5.47 -15.46 -3.54
C TYR A 166 5.98 -16.65 -4.33
N PHE A 167 5.05 -17.38 -4.94
CA PHE A 167 5.36 -18.53 -5.80
C PHE A 167 6.08 -18.06 -7.07
N PHE A 168 7.35 -18.34 -7.16
CA PHE A 168 8.16 -18.21 -8.36
C PHE A 168 8.80 -19.54 -8.69
#